data_01bc4e3ae54cf2ae4a5d2263a83385ef
#
_entry.id   01bc4e3ae54cf2ae4a5d2263a83385ef
#
_cell.length_a   1.000
_cell.length_b   1.000
_cell.length_c   1.000
_cell.angle_alpha   90.00
_cell.angle_beta   90.00
_cell.angle_gamma   90.00
#
_symmetry.space_group_name_H-M   'P 1'
#
loop_
_entity.id
_entity.type
_entity.pdbx_description
1 polymer ?
#
loop_
_entity_poly.entity_id
_entity_poly.type
_entity_poly.pdbx_seq_one_letter_code
_entity_poly.pdbx_strand_id
1 'polypeptide(L)'
;MSKIQQAFNMIEELLQGKYDPLQFSCDMEQFLFDNFSSMRQESPEVNDVLQEELPEICAEGEPGMDFTDMIEKAEREYKKAKEIYSRK
;
A
#
# COMPACT_ATOMS: atom_id res chain seq x y z
N MET A 1 12.76 11.74 -1.45
CA MET A 1 11.32 11.45 -1.60
C MET A 1 10.79 10.83 -0.31
N SER A 2 9.60 11.22 0.10
CA SER A 2 9.02 10.68 1.33
C SER A 2 8.67 9.19 1.17
N LYS A 3 8.75 8.44 2.25
CA LYS A 3 8.42 7.01 2.23
C LYS A 3 6.93 6.79 1.99
N ILE A 4 6.08 7.66 2.54
CA ILE A 4 4.64 7.59 2.31
C ILE A 4 4.34 7.84 0.83
N GLN A 5 4.99 8.83 0.22
CA GLN A 5 4.80 9.10 -1.20
C GLN A 5 5.27 7.92 -2.06
N GLN A 6 6.35 7.26 -1.67
CA GLN A 6 6.82 6.05 -2.37
C GLN A 6 5.77 4.93 -2.29
N ALA A 7 5.15 4.74 -1.11
CA ALA A 7 4.08 3.75 -0.97
C ALA A 7 2.90 4.09 -1.87
N PHE A 8 2.51 5.36 -1.92
CA PHE A 8 1.43 5.81 -2.81
C PHE A 8 1.77 5.54 -4.28
N ASN A 9 3.00 5.83 -4.69
CA ASN A 9 3.44 5.58 -6.06
C ASN A 9 3.33 4.09 -6.43
N MET A 10 3.69 3.20 -5.51
CA MET A 10 3.58 1.76 -5.74
C MET A 10 2.12 1.36 -5.96
N ILE A 11 1.21 1.87 -5.12
CA ILE A 11 -0.22 1.57 -5.24
C ILE A 11 -0.77 2.14 -6.54
N GLU A 12 -0.38 3.36 -6.91
CA GLU A 12 -0.83 3.99 -8.16
C GLU A 12 -0.42 3.15 -9.37
N GLU A 13 0.80 2.63 -9.38
CA GLU A 13 1.25 1.76 -10.47
C GLU A 13 0.45 0.47 -10.53
N LEU A 14 0.08 -0.09 -9.37
CA LEU A 14 -0.80 -1.26 -9.33
C LEU A 14 -2.17 -0.93 -9.94
N LEU A 15 -2.74 0.20 -9.56
CA LEU A 15 -4.06 0.62 -10.06
C LEU A 15 -4.06 0.92 -11.55
N GLN A 16 -2.91 1.35 -12.09
CA GLN A 16 -2.75 1.63 -13.51
C GLN A 16 -2.43 0.38 -14.35
N GLY A 17 -2.30 -0.77 -13.71
CA GLY A 17 -1.94 -2.00 -14.39
C GLY A 17 -0.47 -2.11 -14.78
N LYS A 18 0.38 -1.26 -14.21
CA LYS A 18 1.82 -1.24 -14.49
C LYS A 18 2.64 -2.10 -13.55
N TYR A 19 2.03 -2.59 -12.47
CA TYR A 19 2.71 -3.37 -11.45
C TYR A 19 2.05 -4.74 -11.41
N ASP A 20 2.83 -5.80 -11.54
CA ASP A 20 2.30 -7.15 -11.41
C ASP A 20 1.74 -7.33 -10.00
N PRO A 21 0.46 -7.75 -9.84
CA PRO A 21 -0.16 -7.83 -8.52
C PRO A 21 0.57 -8.74 -7.53
N LEU A 22 1.08 -9.87 -7.98
CA LEU A 22 1.81 -10.78 -7.10
C LEU A 22 3.14 -10.15 -6.65
N GLN A 23 3.85 -9.54 -7.57
CA GLN A 23 5.09 -8.84 -7.25
C GLN A 23 4.82 -7.66 -6.32
N PHE A 24 3.74 -6.91 -6.59
CA PHE A 24 3.32 -5.81 -5.72
C PHE A 24 3.10 -6.30 -4.29
N SER A 25 2.41 -7.43 -4.12
CA SER A 25 2.11 -7.94 -2.78
C SER A 25 3.39 -8.24 -1.99
N CYS A 26 4.37 -8.84 -2.64
CA CYS A 26 5.66 -9.12 -2.00
C CYS A 26 6.42 -7.83 -1.69
N ASP A 27 6.50 -6.94 -2.66
CA ASP A 27 7.28 -5.70 -2.52
C ASP A 27 6.66 -4.76 -1.51
N MET A 28 5.33 -4.62 -1.52
CA MET A 28 4.64 -3.72 -0.59
C MET A 28 4.72 -4.24 0.84
N GLU A 29 4.57 -5.54 1.05
CA GLU A 29 4.68 -6.12 2.38
C GLU A 29 6.07 -5.85 2.97
N GLN A 30 7.11 -6.06 2.18
CA GLN A 30 8.49 -5.80 2.59
C GLN A 30 8.72 -4.30 2.81
N PHE A 31 8.18 -3.46 1.92
CA PHE A 31 8.33 -2.01 2.03
C PHE A 31 7.72 -1.49 3.34
N LEU A 32 6.50 -1.94 3.65
CA LEU A 32 5.81 -1.51 4.87
C LEU A 32 6.58 -1.93 6.13
N PHE A 33 7.14 -3.12 6.12
CA PHE A 33 7.94 -3.61 7.23
C PHE A 33 9.23 -2.78 7.40
N ASP A 34 9.95 -2.61 6.30
CA ASP A 34 11.26 -1.94 6.32
C ASP A 34 11.17 -0.45 6.66
N ASN A 35 10.05 0.19 6.32
CA ASN A 35 9.90 1.64 6.45
C ASN A 35 8.88 2.06 7.48
N PHE A 36 8.48 1.15 8.36
CA PHE A 36 7.45 1.43 9.38
C PHE A 36 7.80 2.67 10.20
N SER A 37 8.99 2.71 10.76
CA SER A 37 9.42 3.83 11.62
C SER A 37 9.48 5.15 10.86
N SER A 38 10.02 5.13 9.64
CA SER A 38 10.14 6.33 8.81
C SER A 38 8.76 6.88 8.45
N MET A 39 7.84 6.00 8.06
CA MET A 39 6.48 6.40 7.70
C MET A 39 5.71 6.92 8.92
N ARG A 40 5.91 6.30 10.07
CA ARG A 40 5.28 6.75 11.31
C ARG A 40 5.77 8.13 11.74
N GLN A 41 7.06 8.41 11.57
CA GLN A 41 7.61 9.73 11.86
C GLN A 41 7.06 10.77 10.89
N GLU A 42 6.87 10.39 9.65
CA GLU A 42 6.36 11.29 8.62
C GLU A 42 4.89 11.63 8.85
N SER A 43 4.05 10.64 9.09
CA SER A 43 2.64 10.82 9.40
C SER A 43 2.10 9.59 10.12
N PRO A 44 1.95 9.65 11.45
CA PRO A 44 1.41 8.50 12.19
C PRO A 44 0.04 8.05 11.70
N GLU A 45 -0.84 8.99 11.34
CA GLU A 45 -2.19 8.68 10.90
C GLU A 45 -2.20 7.91 9.57
N VAL A 46 -1.41 8.36 8.60
CA VAL A 46 -1.31 7.70 7.31
C VAL A 46 -0.65 6.33 7.47
N ASN A 47 0.41 6.26 8.28
CA ASN A 47 1.07 5.00 8.56
C ASN A 47 0.09 3.99 9.18
N ASP A 48 -0.72 4.42 10.14
CA ASP A 48 -1.69 3.53 10.78
C ASP A 48 -2.67 2.95 9.75
N VAL A 49 -3.19 3.76 8.83
CA VAL A 49 -4.10 3.30 7.79
C VAL A 49 -3.41 2.28 6.89
N LEU A 50 -2.22 2.59 6.41
CA LEU A 50 -1.49 1.71 5.50
C LEU A 50 -1.05 0.41 6.18
N GLN A 51 -0.73 0.45 7.47
CA GLN A 51 -0.26 -0.74 8.19
C GLN A 51 -1.41 -1.61 8.71
N GLU A 52 -2.63 -1.11 8.73
CA GLU A 52 -3.77 -1.83 9.28
C GLU A 52 -4.19 -3.01 8.39
N GLU A 53 -4.44 -2.76 7.12
CA GLU A 53 -4.98 -3.77 6.22
C GLU A 53 -4.06 -4.19 5.08
N LEU A 54 -3.20 -3.30 4.59
CA LEU A 54 -2.35 -3.63 3.44
C LEU A 54 -1.49 -4.88 3.65
N PRO A 55 -0.86 -5.09 4.80
CA PRO A 55 -0.09 -6.32 4.99
C PRO A 55 -0.95 -7.58 4.86
N GLU A 56 -2.17 -7.56 5.37
CA GLU A 56 -3.09 -8.68 5.23
C GLU A 56 -3.55 -8.87 3.79
N ILE A 57 -3.86 -7.78 3.11
CA ILE A 57 -4.24 -7.82 1.70
C ILE A 57 -3.11 -8.42 0.87
N CYS A 58 -1.88 -7.99 1.13
CA CYS A 58 -0.70 -8.51 0.42
C CYS A 58 -0.46 -9.99 0.74
N ALA A 59 -0.69 -10.41 1.99
CA ALA A 59 -0.49 -11.79 2.40
C ALA A 59 -1.47 -12.76 1.73
N GLU A 60 -2.61 -12.26 1.23
CA GLU A 60 -3.58 -13.08 0.50
C GLU A 60 -3.16 -13.40 -0.92
N GLY A 61 -2.13 -12.74 -1.44
CA GLY A 61 -1.67 -12.92 -2.81
C GLY A 61 -1.07 -14.30 -3.06
N GLU A 62 -1.59 -15.01 -4.06
CA GLU A 62 -1.11 -16.34 -4.46
C GLU A 62 -0.98 -16.41 -5.98
N PRO A 63 0.01 -17.17 -6.49
CA PRO A 63 0.15 -17.34 -7.93
C PRO A 63 -1.13 -17.92 -8.55
N GLY A 64 -1.58 -17.34 -9.65
CA GLY A 64 -2.73 -17.82 -10.40
C GLY A 64 -4.10 -17.41 -9.88
N MET A 65 -4.16 -16.66 -8.77
CA MET A 65 -5.45 -16.17 -8.26
C MET A 65 -5.94 -14.97 -9.06
N ASP A 66 -7.24 -14.67 -8.90
CA ASP A 66 -7.83 -13.44 -9.44
C ASP A 66 -7.52 -12.30 -8.46
N PHE A 67 -6.76 -11.31 -8.91
CA PHE A 67 -6.32 -10.21 -8.05
C PHE A 67 -7.29 -9.03 -8.00
N THR A 68 -8.48 -9.16 -8.61
CA THR A 68 -9.45 -8.07 -8.63
C THR A 68 -9.81 -7.57 -7.23
N ASP A 69 -10.12 -8.50 -6.33
CA ASP A 69 -10.46 -8.16 -4.94
C ASP A 69 -9.30 -7.48 -4.22
N MET A 70 -8.10 -8.00 -4.41
CA MET A 70 -6.90 -7.43 -3.81
C MET A 70 -6.70 -5.98 -4.25
N ILE A 71 -6.84 -5.74 -5.56
CA ILE A 71 -6.66 -4.41 -6.14
C ILE A 71 -7.74 -3.45 -5.60
N GLU A 72 -8.99 -3.90 -5.52
CA GLU A 72 -10.08 -3.07 -4.98
C GLU A 72 -9.84 -2.70 -3.52
N LYS A 73 -9.39 -3.65 -2.71
CA LYS A 73 -9.09 -3.40 -1.30
C LYS A 73 -7.92 -2.44 -1.15
N ALA A 74 -6.87 -2.62 -1.95
CA ALA A 74 -5.72 -1.72 -1.94
C ALA A 74 -6.12 -0.31 -2.35
N GLU A 75 -7.00 -0.17 -3.35
CA GLU A 75 -7.51 1.14 -3.76
C GLU A 75 -8.27 1.82 -2.63
N ARG A 76 -9.09 1.06 -1.90
CA ARG A 76 -9.84 1.61 -0.77
C ARG A 76 -8.91 2.17 0.32
N GLU A 77 -7.89 1.41 0.68
CA GLU A 77 -6.91 1.87 1.68
C GLU A 77 -6.11 3.06 1.19
N TYR A 78 -5.75 3.05 -0.10
CA TYR A 78 -5.05 4.16 -0.73
C TYR A 78 -5.87 5.45 -0.64
N LYS A 79 -7.16 5.39 -0.97
CA LYS A 79 -8.03 6.57 -0.93
C LYS A 79 -8.15 7.13 0.49
N LYS A 80 -8.31 6.28 1.49
CA LYS A 80 -8.35 6.71 2.88
C LYS A 80 -7.06 7.41 3.29
N ALA A 81 -5.93 6.78 2.99
CA ALA A 81 -4.63 7.31 3.36
C ALA A 81 -4.34 8.62 2.64
N LYS A 82 -4.68 8.71 1.37
CA LYS A 82 -4.46 9.90 0.56
C LYS A 82 -5.29 11.07 1.07
N GLU A 83 -6.52 10.82 1.48
CA GLU A 83 -7.37 11.85 2.05
C GLU A 83 -6.77 12.42 3.33
N ILE A 84 -6.31 11.56 4.22
CA ILE A 84 -5.67 11.98 5.47
C ILE A 84 -4.40 12.77 5.18
N TYR A 85 -3.60 12.28 4.26
CA TYR A 85 -2.31 12.90 3.89
C TYR A 85 -2.53 14.31 3.30
N SER A 86 -3.57 14.50 2.52
CA SER A 86 -3.85 15.80 1.90
C SER A 86 -4.45 16.83 2.85
N ARG A 87 -4.91 16.43 4.03
CA ARG A 87 -5.42 17.35 5.04
C ARG A 87 -4.33 18.09 5.80
N LYS A 88 -3.09 17.72 5.62
CA LYS A 88 -1.97 18.33 6.34
C LYS A 88 -1.45 19.58 5.69
#